data_1a694716c25cd7cb32bfd3162a6b0958
#
_entry.id   1a694716c25cd7cb32bfd3162a6b0958
#
_cell.length_a   1.000
_cell.length_b   1.000
_cell.length_c   1.000
_cell.angle_alpha   90.00
_cell.angle_beta   90.00
_cell.angle_gamma   90.00
#
_symmetry.space_group_name_H-M   'P 1'
#
loop_
_entity.id
_entity.type
_entity.pdbx_description
1 polymer ?
#
loop_
_entity_poly.entity_id
_entity_poly.type
_entity_poly.pdbx_seq_one_letter_code
_entity_poly.pdbx_strand_id
1 'polypeptide(L)'
;MKTQLRFSKVILFGLMVAFVSLSAAKGVEAASAASGVLDGKKFVGPTGEKGKKVDHEDALSFSDGTFTSSACFQYGFKSGPYTATVEGDSIHFQAVTVSPTHGKMEWKGTLKDGTLDVTYSWTKERWLWTTFREYWFTGSLKE
;
A
#
# COMPACT_ATOMS: atom_id res chain seq x y z
N MET A 1 -47.85 47.46 -63.07
CA MET A 1 -48.26 47.30 -61.67
C MET A 1 -47.45 46.19 -61.03
N LYS A 2 -46.59 46.53 -60.14
CA LYS A 2 -45.68 45.58 -59.57
C LYS A 2 -46.10 45.29 -58.12
N THR A 3 -46.64 44.08 -57.89
CA THR A 3 -47.04 43.61 -56.57
C THR A 3 -45.82 43.01 -55.90
N GLN A 4 -45.37 43.63 -54.85
CA GLN A 4 -44.24 43.10 -54.00
C GLN A 4 -44.86 42.13 -52.99
N LEU A 5 -44.45 40.87 -53.10
CA LEU A 5 -44.70 39.82 -52.07
C LEU A 5 -43.70 39.91 -50.96
N ARG A 6 -44.10 40.26 -49.76
CA ARG A 6 -43.27 40.26 -48.56
C ARG A 6 -43.27 38.84 -47.97
N PHE A 7 -42.13 38.17 -48.02
CA PHE A 7 -41.92 36.95 -47.28
C PHE A 7 -41.61 37.28 -45.83
N SER A 8 -42.49 36.87 -44.93
CA SER A 8 -42.34 36.96 -43.53
C SER A 8 -41.43 35.76 -43.07
N LYS A 9 -40.25 36.05 -42.54
CA LYS A 9 -39.36 35.04 -41.96
C LYS A 9 -39.88 34.67 -40.59
N VAL A 10 -40.46 33.48 -40.47
CA VAL A 10 -40.74 32.84 -39.18
C VAL A 10 -39.41 32.27 -38.64
N ILE A 11 -38.91 32.89 -37.60
CA ILE A 11 -37.71 32.38 -36.85
C ILE A 11 -38.25 31.33 -35.87
N LEU A 12 -37.99 30.08 -36.18
CA LEU A 12 -38.26 28.95 -35.27
C LEU A 12 -37.13 28.89 -34.24
N PHE A 13 -37.39 29.34 -33.02
CA PHE A 13 -36.49 29.19 -31.89
C PHE A 13 -36.54 27.72 -31.43
N GLY A 14 -35.58 26.93 -31.89
CA GLY A 14 -35.38 25.57 -31.39
C GLY A 14 -34.77 25.62 -29.96
N LEU A 15 -35.61 25.25 -28.99
CA LEU A 15 -35.17 25.09 -27.59
C LEU A 15 -34.27 23.84 -27.49
N MET A 16 -32.96 24.05 -27.54
CA MET A 16 -31.98 22.98 -27.34
C MET A 16 -31.83 22.69 -25.84
N VAL A 17 -32.54 21.68 -25.34
CA VAL A 17 -32.40 21.18 -24.00
C VAL A 17 -31.04 20.42 -23.93
N ALA A 18 -30.02 21.06 -23.39
CA ALA A 18 -28.76 20.42 -23.09
C ALA A 18 -28.96 19.52 -21.87
N PHE A 19 -29.02 18.22 -22.10
CA PHE A 19 -28.88 17.23 -21.03
C PHE A 19 -27.43 17.26 -20.55
N VAL A 20 -27.20 17.95 -19.45
CA VAL A 20 -25.93 17.83 -18.69
C VAL A 20 -25.96 16.49 -17.96
N SER A 21 -25.36 15.48 -18.55
CA SER A 21 -25.08 14.21 -17.87
C SER A 21 -24.03 14.46 -16.81
N LEU A 22 -24.45 14.61 -15.55
CA LEU A 22 -23.56 14.66 -14.40
C LEU A 22 -23.02 13.26 -14.16
N SER A 23 -21.93 12.90 -14.85
CA SER A 23 -21.16 11.70 -14.54
C SER A 23 -20.50 11.93 -13.18
N ALA A 24 -21.06 11.29 -12.14
CA ALA A 24 -20.38 11.17 -10.86
C ALA A 24 -19.12 10.31 -11.07
N ALA A 25 -18.00 10.96 -11.35
CA ALA A 25 -16.70 10.34 -11.26
C ALA A 25 -16.52 9.92 -9.80
N LYS A 26 -16.59 8.61 -9.52
CA LYS A 26 -16.06 8.06 -8.26
C LYS A 26 -14.59 8.46 -8.25
N GLY A 27 -14.25 9.41 -7.39
CA GLY A 27 -12.87 9.82 -7.19
C GLY A 27 -12.07 8.59 -6.78
N VAL A 28 -11.17 8.14 -7.64
CA VAL A 28 -10.11 7.24 -7.24
C VAL A 28 -9.24 8.06 -6.31
N GLU A 29 -9.33 7.78 -5.02
CA GLU A 29 -8.50 8.42 -4.01
C GLU A 29 -7.05 8.04 -4.32
N ALA A 30 -6.26 9.03 -4.75
CA ALA A 30 -4.89 8.79 -5.15
C ALA A 30 -4.06 8.42 -3.92
N ALA A 31 -3.29 7.32 -4.00
CA ALA A 31 -2.32 6.96 -2.96
C ALA A 31 -1.31 8.08 -2.80
N SER A 32 -1.12 8.55 -1.56
CA SER A 32 -0.19 9.61 -1.21
C SER A 32 1.02 9.02 -0.51
N ALA A 33 2.23 9.31 -1.01
CA ALA A 33 3.47 8.94 -0.33
C ALA A 33 3.55 9.68 1.02
N ALA A 34 3.79 8.93 2.10
CA ALA A 34 3.84 9.48 3.46
C ALA A 34 5.11 9.00 4.15
N SER A 35 6.11 9.89 4.19
CA SER A 35 7.37 9.63 4.90
C SER A 35 7.12 9.62 6.41
N GLY A 36 7.58 8.58 7.11
CA GLY A 36 7.52 8.48 8.56
C GLY A 36 6.13 8.28 9.16
N VAL A 37 5.09 8.01 8.38
CA VAL A 37 3.70 7.87 8.89
C VAL A 37 3.53 6.71 9.89
N LEU A 38 4.41 5.72 9.86
CA LEU A 38 4.45 4.60 10.81
C LEU A 38 5.47 4.80 11.94
N ASP A 39 6.27 5.87 11.92
CA ASP A 39 7.30 6.10 12.93
C ASP A 39 6.69 6.17 14.36
N GLY A 40 7.40 5.56 15.29
CA GLY A 40 6.94 5.41 16.68
C GLY A 40 5.95 4.26 16.91
N LYS A 41 5.51 3.56 15.87
CA LYS A 41 4.57 2.44 16.00
C LYS A 41 5.30 1.11 16.13
N LYS A 42 4.74 0.24 16.98
CA LYS A 42 5.17 -1.13 17.19
C LYS A 42 3.97 -2.07 17.12
N PHE A 43 4.09 -3.11 16.35
CA PHE A 43 3.06 -4.15 16.20
C PHE A 43 3.60 -5.48 16.69
N VAL A 44 2.80 -6.22 17.44
CA VAL A 44 3.17 -7.52 17.99
C VAL A 44 2.13 -8.54 17.58
N GLY A 45 2.61 -9.70 17.14
CA GLY A 45 1.72 -10.78 16.74
C GLY A 45 2.42 -12.00 16.18
N PRO A 46 1.65 -13.03 15.83
CA PRO A 46 2.15 -14.27 15.29
C PRO A 46 2.70 -14.11 13.87
N THR A 47 3.70 -14.93 13.57
CA THR A 47 4.29 -15.07 12.23
C THR A 47 4.56 -16.53 11.92
N GLY A 48 4.69 -16.86 10.65
CA GLY A 48 5.02 -18.22 10.21
C GLY A 48 5.32 -18.28 8.71
N GLU A 49 5.82 -19.41 8.27
CA GLU A 49 6.04 -19.67 6.85
C GLU A 49 4.68 -19.85 6.14
N LYS A 50 4.56 -19.33 4.93
CA LYS A 50 3.34 -19.38 4.12
C LYS A 50 2.84 -20.81 3.95
N GLY A 51 1.57 -21.02 4.28
CA GLY A 51 0.94 -22.34 4.23
C GLY A 51 1.24 -23.23 5.42
N LYS A 52 1.98 -22.76 6.42
CA LYS A 52 2.25 -23.47 7.68
C LYS A 52 1.58 -22.79 8.86
N LYS A 53 1.59 -23.49 10.00
CA LYS A 53 1.08 -22.95 11.27
C LYS A 53 1.98 -21.82 11.78
N VAL A 54 1.49 -21.11 12.79
CA VAL A 54 2.26 -20.15 13.56
C VAL A 54 3.58 -20.79 14.01
N ASP A 55 4.68 -20.10 13.78
CA ASP A 55 6.02 -20.54 14.17
C ASP A 55 6.44 -19.88 15.49
N HIS A 56 6.31 -18.57 15.57
CA HIS A 56 6.62 -17.77 16.76
C HIS A 56 5.89 -16.42 16.73
N GLU A 57 6.12 -15.60 17.75
CA GLU A 57 5.68 -14.22 17.82
C GLU A 57 6.83 -13.29 17.41
N ASP A 58 6.51 -12.22 16.69
CA ASP A 58 7.46 -11.17 16.33
C ASP A 58 6.94 -9.79 16.76
N ALA A 59 7.85 -8.84 16.87
CA ALA A 59 7.54 -7.43 17.06
C ALA A 59 8.15 -6.63 15.91
N LEU A 60 7.29 -6.01 15.12
CA LEU A 60 7.64 -5.12 14.03
C LEU A 60 7.60 -3.68 14.50
N SER A 61 8.67 -2.93 14.35
CA SER A 61 8.81 -1.57 14.83
C SER A 61 9.24 -0.63 13.72
N PHE A 62 8.73 0.61 13.77
CA PHE A 62 9.04 1.67 12.84
C PHE A 62 9.57 2.88 13.60
N SER A 63 10.72 3.40 13.21
CA SER A 63 11.35 4.57 13.83
C SER A 63 12.29 5.26 12.86
N ASP A 64 12.20 6.58 12.80
CA ASP A 64 13.10 7.42 12.00
C ASP A 64 13.26 6.96 10.53
N GLY A 65 12.15 6.56 9.90
CA GLY A 65 12.13 6.07 8.53
C GLY A 65 12.71 4.66 8.35
N THR A 66 12.94 3.93 9.44
CA THR A 66 13.43 2.55 9.41
C THR A 66 12.45 1.55 10.00
N PHE A 67 12.51 0.34 9.48
CA PHE A 67 11.73 -0.83 9.88
C PHE A 67 12.63 -1.87 10.52
N THR A 68 12.11 -2.55 11.53
CA THR A 68 12.83 -3.58 12.27
C THR A 68 11.91 -4.73 12.66
N SER A 69 12.37 -5.97 12.47
CA SER A 69 11.77 -7.19 13.02
C SER A 69 12.65 -7.70 14.16
N SER A 70 12.10 -7.84 15.37
CA SER A 70 12.86 -8.29 16.53
C SER A 70 13.28 -9.75 16.44
N ALA A 71 12.43 -10.62 15.88
CA ALA A 71 12.74 -12.03 15.68
C ALA A 71 13.91 -12.26 14.72
N CYS A 72 14.16 -11.32 13.81
CA CYS A 72 15.22 -11.43 12.82
C CYS A 72 16.60 -11.00 13.32
N PHE A 73 16.71 -10.36 14.49
CA PHE A 73 18.01 -9.95 15.06
C PHE A 73 18.96 -11.10 15.28
N GLN A 74 18.46 -12.24 15.76
CA GLN A 74 19.28 -13.43 15.99
C GLN A 74 19.98 -13.97 14.73
N TYR A 75 19.46 -13.61 13.55
CA TYR A 75 20.03 -13.96 12.25
C TYR A 75 20.85 -12.83 11.62
N GLY A 76 21.12 -11.78 12.39
CA GLY A 76 21.94 -10.64 11.96
C GLY A 76 21.24 -9.65 11.02
N PHE A 77 19.93 -9.73 10.85
CA PHE A 77 19.19 -8.70 10.10
C PHE A 77 19.13 -7.42 10.91
N LYS A 78 19.51 -6.32 10.28
CA LYS A 78 19.49 -4.99 10.86
C LYS A 78 18.23 -4.24 10.40
N SER A 79 17.97 -3.10 11.05
CA SER A 79 16.94 -2.18 10.57
C SER A 79 17.21 -1.78 9.12
N GLY A 80 16.17 -1.66 8.34
CA GLY A 80 16.24 -1.22 6.96
C GLY A 80 15.28 -0.06 6.69
N PRO A 81 15.49 0.71 5.64
CA PRO A 81 14.58 1.78 5.26
C PRO A 81 13.21 1.22 4.89
N TYR A 82 12.16 1.99 5.20
CA TYR A 82 10.82 1.71 4.72
C TYR A 82 10.23 2.89 3.96
N THR A 83 9.31 2.58 3.07
CA THR A 83 8.43 3.56 2.41
C THR A 83 6.99 3.22 2.73
N ALA A 84 6.14 4.22 2.82
CA ALA A 84 4.72 4.04 3.05
C ALA A 84 3.87 4.94 2.16
N THR A 85 2.67 4.47 1.82
CA THR A 85 1.65 5.23 1.13
C THR A 85 0.36 5.14 1.92
N VAL A 86 -0.36 6.27 2.03
CA VAL A 86 -1.70 6.33 2.61
C VAL A 86 -2.71 6.22 1.47
N GLU A 87 -3.66 5.32 1.62
CA GLU A 87 -4.71 5.04 0.63
C GLU A 87 -6.04 4.86 1.38
N GLY A 88 -6.83 5.93 1.43
CA GLY A 88 -8.04 5.96 2.24
C GLY A 88 -7.75 5.77 3.72
N ASP A 89 -8.34 4.76 4.31
CA ASP A 89 -8.18 4.35 5.71
C ASP A 89 -7.04 3.33 5.93
N SER A 90 -6.29 3.03 4.90
CA SER A 90 -5.21 2.04 4.91
C SER A 90 -3.84 2.69 4.70
N ILE A 91 -2.82 2.12 5.32
CA ILE A 91 -1.42 2.48 5.10
C ILE A 91 -0.70 1.24 4.57
N HIS A 92 -0.13 1.36 3.39
CA HIS A 92 0.69 0.31 2.79
C HIS A 92 2.15 0.65 2.98
N PHE A 93 2.96 -0.31 3.42
CA PHE A 93 4.39 -0.12 3.55
C PHE A 93 5.19 -1.18 2.81
N GLN A 94 6.41 -0.84 2.47
CA GLN A 94 7.43 -1.74 1.96
C GLN A 94 8.74 -1.46 2.70
N ALA A 95 9.50 -2.52 2.98
CA ALA A 95 10.82 -2.41 3.59
C ALA A 95 11.74 -3.51 3.07
N VAL A 96 13.04 -3.28 3.21
CA VAL A 96 14.08 -4.27 2.94
C VAL A 96 15.03 -4.30 4.12
N THR A 97 15.27 -5.51 4.66
CA THR A 97 16.27 -5.74 5.70
C THR A 97 17.32 -6.74 5.20
N VAL A 98 18.56 -6.54 5.59
CA VAL A 98 19.71 -7.31 5.09
C VAL A 98 20.51 -7.85 6.25
N SER A 99 20.96 -9.10 6.11
CA SER A 99 21.93 -9.73 6.99
C SER A 99 23.19 -10.09 6.20
N PRO A 100 24.39 -9.81 6.73
CA PRO A 100 25.65 -10.21 6.08
C PRO A 100 25.78 -11.71 5.88
N THR A 101 25.10 -12.52 6.71
CA THR A 101 25.22 -13.97 6.74
C THR A 101 23.99 -14.72 6.29
N HIS A 102 22.81 -14.09 6.39
CA HIS A 102 21.51 -14.74 6.10
C HIS A 102 20.76 -14.15 4.90
N GLY A 103 21.33 -13.20 4.17
CA GLY A 103 20.77 -12.67 2.93
C GLY A 103 19.82 -11.49 3.14
N LYS A 104 18.69 -11.48 2.44
CA LYS A 104 17.78 -10.34 2.33
C LYS A 104 16.35 -10.77 2.66
N MET A 105 15.62 -9.88 3.33
CA MET A 105 14.16 -9.95 3.46
C MET A 105 13.49 -8.75 2.83
N GLU A 106 12.41 -8.99 2.10
CA GLU A 106 11.56 -7.97 1.48
C GLU A 106 10.18 -8.06 2.10
N TRP A 107 9.73 -6.94 2.67
CA TRP A 107 8.52 -6.82 3.47
C TRP A 107 7.48 -5.98 2.76
N LYS A 108 6.23 -6.42 2.79
CA LYS A 108 5.07 -5.66 2.30
C LYS A 108 3.92 -5.85 3.29
N GLY A 109 3.34 -4.75 3.73
CA GLY A 109 2.25 -4.83 4.69
C GLY A 109 1.21 -3.74 4.52
N THR A 110 0.06 -4.00 5.12
CA THR A 110 -1.08 -3.09 5.15
C THR A 110 -1.53 -2.93 6.59
N LEU A 111 -1.54 -1.68 7.06
CA LEU A 111 -2.16 -1.30 8.32
C LEU A 111 -3.58 -0.82 8.03
N LYS A 112 -4.54 -1.49 8.67
CA LYS A 112 -5.95 -1.10 8.64
C LYS A 112 -6.61 -1.46 9.97
N ASP A 113 -7.44 -0.57 10.49
CA ASP A 113 -8.20 -0.79 11.73
C ASP A 113 -7.33 -1.27 12.91
N GLY A 114 -6.10 -0.74 13.04
CA GLY A 114 -5.15 -1.08 14.11
C GLY A 114 -4.45 -2.44 13.94
N THR A 115 -4.74 -3.16 12.87
CA THR A 115 -4.11 -4.44 12.53
C THR A 115 -3.12 -4.26 11.37
N LEU A 116 -1.91 -4.78 11.55
CA LEU A 116 -0.89 -4.82 10.52
C LEU A 116 -0.78 -6.24 9.96
N ASP A 117 -1.16 -6.40 8.71
CA ASP A 117 -0.99 -7.65 7.95
C ASP A 117 0.22 -7.52 7.03
N VAL A 118 1.15 -8.45 7.12
CA VAL A 118 2.42 -8.41 6.38
C VAL A 118 2.65 -9.74 5.66
N THR A 119 3.14 -9.65 4.44
CA THR A 119 3.80 -10.76 3.76
C THR A 119 5.27 -10.40 3.56
N TYR A 120 6.16 -11.35 3.75
CA TYR A 120 7.56 -11.11 3.50
C TYR A 120 8.24 -12.32 2.89
N SER A 121 9.28 -12.06 2.11
CA SER A 121 10.10 -13.11 1.49
C SER A 121 11.52 -13.05 2.02
N TRP A 122 12.08 -14.21 2.23
CA TRP A 122 13.49 -14.39 2.57
C TRP A 122 14.22 -14.96 1.37
N THR A 123 15.31 -14.33 0.98
CA THR A 123 16.20 -14.77 -0.11
C THR A 123 17.63 -14.86 0.40
N LYS A 124 18.25 -16.01 0.19
CA LYS A 124 19.67 -16.19 0.45
C LYS A 124 20.34 -16.82 -0.76
N GLU A 125 21.24 -16.08 -1.36
CA GLU A 125 22.09 -16.59 -2.44
C GLU A 125 23.20 -17.47 -1.83
N ARG A 126 23.38 -18.62 -2.44
CA ARG A 126 24.46 -19.57 -2.15
C ARG A 126 25.23 -19.84 -3.43
N TRP A 127 26.43 -20.39 -3.30
CA TRP A 127 27.29 -20.65 -4.46
C TRP A 127 26.62 -21.43 -5.59
N LEU A 128 25.78 -22.44 -5.29
CA LEU A 128 25.16 -23.31 -6.28
C LEU A 128 23.65 -23.12 -6.43
N TRP A 129 22.98 -22.44 -5.48
CA TRP A 129 21.52 -22.26 -5.50
C TRP A 129 21.10 -21.04 -4.66
N THR A 130 19.91 -20.57 -4.95
CA THR A 130 19.24 -19.55 -4.16
C THR A 130 18.16 -20.19 -3.32
N THR A 131 18.14 -19.88 -2.03
CA THR A 131 17.04 -20.25 -1.14
C THR A 131 16.04 -19.11 -1.14
N PHE A 132 14.77 -19.43 -1.37
CA PHE A 132 13.65 -18.51 -1.31
C PHE A 132 12.54 -19.10 -0.45
N ARG A 133 11.98 -18.29 0.48
CA ARG A 133 10.81 -18.66 1.30
C ARG A 133 9.92 -17.46 1.50
N GLU A 134 8.61 -17.72 1.60
CA GLU A 134 7.61 -16.70 1.90
C GLU A 134 7.02 -16.93 3.30
N TYR A 135 6.71 -15.83 3.97
CA TYR A 135 6.20 -15.78 5.33
C TYR A 135 5.04 -14.80 5.44
N TRP A 136 4.33 -14.89 6.52
CA TRP A 136 3.26 -13.99 6.90
C TRP A 136 3.43 -13.52 8.35
N PHE A 137 2.87 -12.36 8.66
CA PHE A 137 2.75 -11.81 10.01
C PHE A 137 1.40 -11.09 10.10
N THR A 138 0.72 -11.21 11.24
CA THR A 138 -0.45 -10.41 11.58
C THR A 138 -0.31 -9.92 13.01
N GLY A 139 -0.33 -8.63 13.24
CA GLY A 139 -0.12 -8.07 14.55
C GLY A 139 -0.96 -6.84 14.85
N SER A 140 -1.17 -6.58 16.13
CA SER A 140 -1.87 -5.41 16.63
C SER A 140 -0.90 -4.35 17.13
N LEU A 141 -1.34 -3.09 17.05
CA LEU A 141 -0.60 -1.97 17.60
C LEU A 141 -0.39 -2.19 19.11
N LYS A 142 0.84 -2.05 19.57
CA LYS A 142 1.22 -2.06 20.98
C LYS A 142 1.42 -0.63 21.43
N GLU A 143 0.67 -0.22 22.44
CA GLU A 143 0.87 1.06 23.14
C GLU A 143 2.09 1.00 24.07
#